data_e19127c9ecc65162e802e97e76e5065e
#
_entry.id   e19127c9ecc65162e802e97e76e5065e
#
_cell.length_a   1.000
_cell.length_b   1.000
_cell.length_c   1.000
_cell.angle_alpha   90.00
_cell.angle_beta   90.00
_cell.angle_gamma   90.00
#
_symmetry.space_group_name_H-M   'P 1'
#
loop_
_entity.id
_entity.type
_entity.pdbx_description
1 polymer ?
#
loop_
_entity_poly.entity_id
_entity_poly.type
_entity_poly.pdbx_seq_one_letter_code
_entity_poly.pdbx_strand_id
1 'polypeptide(L)'
;MENRRCFFKKSAIIVSVAAFPVLPSCITLNTIEAQVPLKSKEIKNAAVLWYSQSGNTEKCGKVLAKTLEKKGIKVVYGDLRDIDKSIVSNVDLIVIGSPVFYYDTPEFVKDFIESLPELNGIPVAAYVTFGGPEGNQHNAGCSILEGLVQKKSVPVGLESFMSISSYSLSFKENDISITTKQNTILPDQNTYKKVREYAGFILSQVEKGSTSKFKRTLTLREFSTYFGPEWWTKLTVDNHHIIEQNCVGCEACVKKCPTDSIDLDSFSVNTDSCVLCFGCINNCQYQAVNMESNNTKLIGFHEYMEKNNFKFVLPNELKT
;
A
#
# COMPACT_ATOMS: atom_id res chain seq x y z
N MET A 1 -6.12 -22.57 -7.32
CA MET A 1 -7.55 -22.90 -7.54
C MET A 1 -8.44 -22.72 -6.30
N GLU A 2 -7.87 -22.58 -5.10
CA GLU A 2 -8.65 -22.37 -3.85
C GLU A 2 -9.17 -20.94 -3.64
N ASN A 3 -8.46 -19.95 -4.14
CA ASN A 3 -8.85 -18.51 -4.00
C ASN A 3 -10.19 -18.15 -4.67
N ARG A 4 -10.60 -18.86 -5.73
CA ARG A 4 -11.92 -18.64 -6.36
C ARG A 4 -13.09 -19.04 -5.46
N ARG A 5 -12.91 -20.01 -4.57
CA ARG A 5 -13.99 -20.46 -3.66
C ARG A 5 -14.23 -19.49 -2.50
N CYS A 6 -13.21 -18.77 -2.06
CA CYS A 6 -13.35 -17.75 -1.02
C CYS A 6 -14.06 -16.49 -1.55
N PHE A 7 -13.78 -16.10 -2.80
CA PHE A 7 -14.43 -14.99 -3.48
C PHE A 7 -15.96 -15.24 -3.64
N PHE A 8 -16.36 -16.44 -4.07
CA PHE A 8 -17.79 -16.79 -4.21
C PHE A 8 -18.52 -16.88 -2.88
N LYS A 9 -17.88 -17.28 -1.78
CA LYS A 9 -18.54 -17.28 -0.46
C LYS A 9 -18.84 -15.87 0.05
N LYS A 10 -17.97 -14.90 -0.21
CA LYS A 10 -18.20 -13.49 0.12
C LYS A 10 -19.29 -12.89 -0.79
N SER A 11 -19.31 -13.22 -2.07
CA SER A 11 -20.32 -12.75 -3.03
C SER A 11 -21.72 -13.32 -2.79
N ALA A 12 -21.84 -14.56 -2.35
CA ALA A 12 -23.13 -15.20 -2.09
C ALA A 12 -23.90 -14.57 -0.91
N ILE A 13 -23.17 -14.02 0.08
CA ILE A 13 -23.79 -13.31 1.22
C ILE A 13 -24.36 -11.95 0.77
N ILE A 14 -23.78 -11.32 -0.25
CA ILE A 14 -24.19 -10.00 -0.74
C ILE A 14 -25.43 -10.08 -1.63
N VAL A 15 -25.56 -11.14 -2.44
CA VAL A 15 -26.73 -11.33 -3.32
C VAL A 15 -28.03 -11.56 -2.52
N SER A 16 -27.93 -12.15 -1.33
CA SER A 16 -29.11 -12.31 -0.44
C SER A 16 -29.53 -11.02 0.25
N VAL A 17 -28.67 -10.01 0.35
CA VAL A 17 -28.98 -8.70 0.94
C VAL A 17 -29.66 -7.75 -0.06
N ALA A 18 -29.40 -7.93 -1.36
CA ALA A 18 -30.00 -7.10 -2.42
C ALA A 18 -31.51 -7.39 -2.66
N ALA A 19 -32.07 -8.45 -2.09
CA ALA A 19 -33.46 -8.85 -2.28
C ALA A 19 -34.44 -8.36 -1.18
N PHE A 20 -33.93 -7.68 -0.13
CA PHE A 20 -34.79 -7.12 0.92
C PHE A 20 -34.48 -5.64 1.14
N PRO A 21 -35.47 -4.75 1.11
CA PRO A 21 -35.31 -3.36 1.51
C PRO A 21 -35.25 -3.27 3.05
N VAL A 22 -34.19 -3.81 3.66
CA VAL A 22 -33.91 -3.64 5.08
C VAL A 22 -32.86 -2.57 5.23
N LEU A 23 -33.25 -1.51 5.90
CA LEU A 23 -32.45 -0.35 6.30
C LEU A 23 -31.02 -0.71 6.69
N PRO A 24 -30.02 0.12 6.34
CA PRO A 24 -28.58 -0.16 6.54
C PRO A 24 -28.11 -0.09 8.00
N SER A 25 -29.01 -0.27 8.97
CA SER A 25 -28.70 -0.13 10.40
C SER A 25 -28.07 -1.37 11.08
N CYS A 26 -27.83 -2.46 10.35
CA CYS A 26 -27.35 -3.72 10.96
C CYS A 26 -26.08 -4.32 10.36
N ILE A 27 -25.27 -3.59 9.58
CA ILE A 27 -23.93 -4.08 9.24
C ILE A 27 -23.00 -3.67 10.37
N THR A 28 -22.86 -4.56 11.35
CA THR A 28 -21.88 -4.41 12.41
C THR A 28 -20.50 -4.65 11.80
N LEU A 29 -19.78 -3.58 11.47
CA LEU A 29 -18.39 -3.68 11.07
C LEU A 29 -17.61 -4.11 12.31
N ASN A 30 -16.87 -5.21 12.18
CA ASN A 30 -16.03 -5.71 13.24
C ASN A 30 -15.05 -4.63 13.70
N THR A 31 -14.92 -4.45 15.00
CA THR A 31 -13.91 -3.59 15.59
C THR A 31 -12.59 -4.34 15.57
N ILE A 32 -11.56 -3.72 15.01
CA ILE A 32 -10.18 -4.22 15.05
C ILE A 32 -9.60 -3.76 16.37
N GLU A 33 -9.43 -4.68 17.28
CA GLU A 33 -8.89 -4.42 18.62
C GLU A 33 -7.99 -5.55 19.08
N ALA A 34 -7.17 -5.29 20.08
CA ALA A 34 -6.27 -6.28 20.64
C ALA A 34 -7.05 -7.46 21.25
N GLN A 35 -6.65 -8.67 20.90
CA GLN A 35 -7.14 -9.92 21.50
C GLN A 35 -6.36 -10.29 22.77
N VAL A 36 -5.19 -9.67 22.96
CA VAL A 36 -4.29 -9.86 24.10
C VAL A 36 -3.90 -8.51 24.68
N PRO A 37 -3.65 -8.40 25.98
CA PRO A 37 -3.28 -7.13 26.60
C PRO A 37 -1.89 -6.68 26.14
N LEU A 38 -1.73 -5.37 25.88
CA LEU A 38 -0.42 -4.76 25.70
C LEU A 38 0.25 -4.57 27.06
N LYS A 39 1.39 -5.18 27.24
CA LYS A 39 2.26 -4.86 28.39
C LYS A 39 3.13 -3.66 28.03
N SER A 40 3.12 -2.64 28.89
CA SER A 40 4.08 -1.54 28.77
C SER A 40 5.50 -2.09 28.74
N LYS A 41 6.26 -1.68 27.72
CA LYS A 41 7.67 -2.08 27.55
C LYS A 41 8.47 -1.02 26.82
N GLU A 42 9.76 -1.03 27.06
CA GLU A 42 10.71 -0.28 26.26
C GLU A 42 10.92 -0.98 24.92
N ILE A 43 10.88 -0.22 23.83
CA ILE A 43 11.18 -0.72 22.49
C ILE A 43 12.68 -0.59 22.24
N LYS A 44 13.36 -1.71 22.03
CA LYS A 44 14.79 -1.77 21.70
C LYS A 44 15.04 -2.13 20.25
N ASN A 45 14.20 -2.98 19.69
CA ASN A 45 14.28 -3.44 18.32
C ASN A 45 12.94 -3.23 17.61
N ALA A 46 12.97 -2.69 16.40
CA ALA A 46 11.77 -2.50 15.59
C ALA A 46 11.97 -2.99 14.15
N ALA A 47 10.89 -3.44 13.52
CA ALA A 47 10.82 -3.68 12.10
C ALA A 47 9.90 -2.64 11.44
N VAL A 48 10.39 -1.95 10.40
CA VAL A 48 9.60 -1.03 9.57
C VAL A 48 9.61 -1.57 8.15
N LEU A 49 8.55 -2.24 7.78
CA LEU A 49 8.43 -2.98 6.53
C LEU A 49 7.40 -2.30 5.63
N TRP A 50 7.65 -2.28 4.34
CA TRP A 50 6.71 -1.68 3.39
C TRP A 50 6.70 -2.41 2.05
N TYR A 51 5.61 -2.24 1.32
CA TYR A 51 5.63 -2.36 -0.12
C TYR A 51 5.57 -0.97 -0.75
N SER A 52 6.39 -0.74 -1.77
CA SER A 52 6.38 0.53 -2.47
C SER A 52 6.62 0.34 -3.96
N GLN A 53 5.63 0.76 -4.75
CA GLN A 53 5.69 0.64 -6.20
C GLN A 53 6.40 1.84 -6.84
N SER A 54 6.10 3.08 -6.42
CA SER A 54 6.65 4.33 -6.96
C SER A 54 7.55 5.10 -5.99
N GLY A 55 7.93 4.48 -4.86
CA GLY A 55 8.83 5.06 -3.86
C GLY A 55 8.15 5.95 -2.80
N ASN A 56 6.86 6.21 -2.87
CA ASN A 56 6.19 7.09 -1.90
C ASN A 56 6.06 6.44 -0.52
N THR A 57 5.58 5.20 -0.45
CA THR A 57 5.50 4.43 0.80
C THR A 57 6.88 4.20 1.39
N GLU A 58 7.87 3.88 0.56
CA GLU A 58 9.26 3.71 0.94
C GLU A 58 9.84 4.96 1.61
N LYS A 59 9.62 6.16 1.02
CA LYS A 59 10.11 7.42 1.61
C LYS A 59 9.56 7.63 3.02
N CYS A 60 8.25 7.40 3.22
CA CYS A 60 7.62 7.48 4.55
C CYS A 60 8.20 6.45 5.51
N GLY A 61 8.38 5.19 5.06
CA GLY A 61 8.97 4.12 5.86
C GLY A 61 10.40 4.43 6.30
N LYS A 62 11.23 4.93 5.38
CA LYS A 62 12.60 5.36 5.71
C LYS A 62 12.65 6.50 6.72
N VAL A 63 11.77 7.51 6.59
CA VAL A 63 11.69 8.61 7.57
C VAL A 63 11.26 8.10 8.94
N LEU A 64 10.28 7.19 8.98
CA LEU A 64 9.82 6.56 10.21
C LEU A 64 10.97 5.76 10.86
N ALA A 65 11.63 4.89 10.11
CA ALA A 65 12.77 4.09 10.59
C ALA A 65 13.89 4.97 11.15
N LYS A 66 14.32 5.99 10.38
CA LYS A 66 15.35 6.94 10.83
C LYS A 66 14.93 7.76 12.06
N THR A 67 13.63 8.01 12.23
CA THR A 67 13.11 8.69 13.41
C THR A 67 13.20 7.80 14.65
N LEU A 68 12.93 6.50 14.52
CA LEU A 68 13.09 5.52 15.60
C LEU A 68 14.57 5.32 15.93
N GLU A 69 15.45 5.22 14.92
CA GLU A 69 16.91 5.12 15.14
C GLU A 69 17.46 6.32 15.94
N LYS A 70 17.02 7.54 15.65
CA LYS A 70 17.39 8.75 16.40
C LYS A 70 16.97 8.70 17.88
N LYS A 71 16.02 7.84 18.22
CA LYS A 71 15.59 7.58 19.61
C LYS A 71 16.30 6.40 20.25
N GLY A 72 17.35 5.86 19.63
CA GLY A 72 18.17 4.78 20.15
C GLY A 72 17.62 3.37 19.88
N ILE A 73 16.59 3.24 19.05
CA ILE A 73 15.99 1.95 18.71
C ILE A 73 16.76 1.34 17.54
N LYS A 74 17.13 0.07 17.62
CA LYS A 74 17.69 -0.67 16.51
C LYS A 74 16.57 -1.02 15.54
N VAL A 75 16.66 -0.53 14.30
CA VAL A 75 15.59 -0.71 13.31
C VAL A 75 16.08 -1.55 12.13
N VAL A 76 15.35 -2.59 11.80
CA VAL A 76 15.45 -3.25 10.50
C VAL A 76 14.31 -2.74 9.64
N TYR A 77 14.63 -2.34 8.42
CA TYR A 77 13.62 -1.80 7.51
C TYR A 77 13.90 -2.18 6.06
N GLY A 78 12.84 -2.35 5.29
CA GLY A 78 12.94 -2.71 3.88
C GLY A 78 11.61 -2.99 3.21
N ASP A 79 11.69 -3.31 1.92
CA ASP A 79 10.54 -3.77 1.15
C ASP A 79 10.16 -5.20 1.57
N LEU A 80 8.87 -5.47 1.69
CA LEU A 80 8.32 -6.78 2.09
C LEU A 80 8.81 -7.95 1.21
N ARG A 81 9.16 -7.67 -0.04
CA ARG A 81 9.64 -8.68 -1.00
C ARG A 81 11.06 -9.14 -0.73
N ASP A 82 11.86 -8.28 -0.08
CA ASP A 82 13.30 -8.48 0.13
C ASP A 82 13.63 -8.90 1.58
N ILE A 83 12.62 -8.93 2.46
CA ILE A 83 12.81 -9.16 3.89
C ILE A 83 12.59 -10.64 4.25
N ASP A 84 13.53 -11.18 5.04
CA ASP A 84 13.31 -12.46 5.71
C ASP A 84 12.25 -12.30 6.82
N LYS A 85 11.15 -13.05 6.68
CA LYS A 85 10.03 -13.03 7.61
C LYS A 85 10.40 -13.43 9.05
N SER A 86 11.50 -14.15 9.24
CA SER A 86 11.97 -14.55 10.58
C SER A 86 12.31 -13.35 11.48
N ILE A 87 12.57 -12.19 10.88
CA ILE A 87 12.93 -10.97 11.59
C ILE A 87 11.83 -10.52 12.57
N VAL A 88 10.55 -10.78 12.25
CA VAL A 88 9.42 -10.38 13.09
C VAL A 88 9.41 -11.06 14.46
N SER A 89 10.10 -12.20 14.60
CA SER A 89 10.20 -12.94 15.87
C SER A 89 11.18 -12.31 16.87
N ASN A 90 12.02 -11.38 16.42
CA ASN A 90 13.12 -10.80 17.21
C ASN A 90 12.97 -9.28 17.42
N VAL A 91 11.77 -8.74 17.24
CA VAL A 91 11.51 -7.30 17.41
C VAL A 91 10.45 -7.03 18.48
N ASP A 92 10.49 -5.83 19.00
CA ASP A 92 9.54 -5.34 20.02
C ASP A 92 8.39 -4.56 19.41
N LEU A 93 8.51 -4.13 18.15
CA LEU A 93 7.54 -3.34 17.40
C LEU A 93 7.61 -3.69 15.92
N ILE A 94 6.46 -3.84 15.28
CA ILE A 94 6.35 -3.99 13.83
C ILE A 94 5.51 -2.86 13.27
N VAL A 95 6.00 -2.20 12.22
CA VAL A 95 5.25 -1.21 11.45
C VAL A 95 5.18 -1.66 10.02
N ILE A 96 3.97 -1.78 9.47
CA ILE A 96 3.76 -2.15 8.06
C ILE A 96 3.18 -0.97 7.27
N GLY A 97 3.84 -0.67 6.16
CA GLY A 97 3.44 0.36 5.21
C GLY A 97 2.95 -0.21 3.89
N SER A 98 1.88 0.37 3.33
CA SER A 98 1.32 -0.04 2.06
C SER A 98 0.84 1.15 1.23
N PRO A 99 0.91 1.11 -0.10
CA PRO A 99 0.10 1.98 -0.94
C PRO A 99 -1.37 1.53 -0.87
N VAL A 100 -2.27 2.41 -1.25
CA VAL A 100 -3.69 2.07 -1.46
C VAL A 100 -3.88 1.73 -2.92
N PHE A 101 -4.28 0.48 -3.21
CA PHE A 101 -4.67 0.01 -4.54
C PHE A 101 -6.16 -0.31 -4.53
N TYR A 102 -6.91 0.21 -5.51
CA TYR A 102 -8.33 -0.09 -5.62
C TYR A 102 -9.09 0.05 -4.30
N TYR A 103 -8.76 1.11 -3.53
CA TYR A 103 -9.35 1.45 -2.23
C TYR A 103 -9.00 0.52 -1.06
N ASP A 104 -8.10 -0.43 -1.25
CA ASP A 104 -7.66 -1.33 -0.20
C ASP A 104 -6.13 -1.54 -0.23
N THR A 105 -5.62 -2.27 0.73
CA THR A 105 -4.24 -2.78 0.72
C THR A 105 -4.12 -3.88 -0.34
N PRO A 106 -3.04 -3.86 -1.16
CA PRO A 106 -2.81 -4.90 -2.17
C PRO A 106 -2.82 -6.31 -1.58
N GLU A 107 -3.37 -7.27 -2.33
CA GLU A 107 -3.56 -8.65 -1.86
C GLU A 107 -2.24 -9.29 -1.43
N PHE A 108 -1.16 -9.13 -2.18
CA PHE A 108 0.13 -9.71 -1.81
C PHE A 108 0.73 -9.15 -0.50
N VAL A 109 0.33 -7.94 -0.06
CA VAL A 109 0.67 -7.44 1.29
C VAL A 109 -0.13 -8.18 2.35
N LYS A 110 -1.39 -8.50 2.07
CA LYS A 110 -2.22 -9.33 2.95
C LYS A 110 -1.68 -10.75 3.03
N ASP A 111 -1.29 -11.34 1.87
CA ASP A 111 -0.66 -12.67 1.79
C ASP A 111 0.66 -12.70 2.59
N PHE A 112 1.48 -11.64 2.52
CA PHE A 112 2.66 -11.51 3.36
C PHE A 112 2.30 -11.56 4.84
N ILE A 113 1.32 -10.77 5.28
CA ILE A 113 0.86 -10.74 6.67
C ILE A 113 0.30 -12.10 7.09
N GLU A 114 -0.49 -12.74 6.24
CA GLU A 114 -1.01 -14.08 6.49
C GLU A 114 0.09 -15.13 6.65
N SER A 115 1.18 -14.99 5.95
CA SER A 115 2.34 -15.87 6.03
C SER A 115 3.23 -15.67 7.26
N LEU A 116 3.01 -14.60 8.05
CA LEU A 116 3.76 -14.36 9.28
C LEU A 116 3.41 -15.38 10.36
N PRO A 117 4.37 -15.73 11.26
CA PRO A 117 4.08 -16.51 12.44
C PRO A 117 3.15 -15.76 13.41
N GLU A 118 2.70 -16.41 14.46
CA GLU A 118 2.02 -15.72 15.58
C GLU A 118 2.93 -14.67 16.21
N LEU A 119 2.40 -13.47 16.45
CA LEU A 119 3.16 -12.32 16.94
C LEU A 119 3.10 -12.17 18.48
N ASN A 120 2.30 -13.01 19.16
CA ASN A 120 2.28 -13.17 20.61
C ASN A 120 2.28 -11.86 21.41
N GLY A 121 1.44 -10.91 21.05
CA GLY A 121 1.29 -9.63 21.75
C GLY A 121 2.31 -8.55 21.36
N ILE A 122 3.09 -8.76 20.29
CA ILE A 122 3.94 -7.70 19.74
C ILE A 122 3.05 -6.51 19.31
N PRO A 123 3.36 -5.27 19.76
CA PRO A 123 2.69 -4.08 19.27
C PRO A 123 2.92 -3.88 17.77
N VAL A 124 1.86 -3.55 17.05
CA VAL A 124 1.89 -3.33 15.60
C VAL A 124 1.24 -2.02 15.22
N ALA A 125 1.79 -1.37 14.23
CA ALA A 125 1.22 -0.17 13.64
C ALA A 125 1.17 -0.29 12.11
N ALA A 126 0.25 0.44 11.49
CA ALA A 126 0.14 0.50 10.04
C ALA A 126 0.21 1.93 9.54
N TYR A 127 0.77 2.13 8.36
CA TYR A 127 0.59 3.38 7.62
C TYR A 127 0.28 3.09 6.16
N VAL A 128 -0.48 3.97 5.54
CA VAL A 128 -0.77 3.88 4.11
C VAL A 128 -0.42 5.17 3.40
N THR A 129 0.00 5.05 2.14
CA THR A 129 0.17 6.20 1.26
C THR A 129 -0.86 6.16 0.14
N PHE A 130 -1.46 7.30 -0.16
CA PHE A 130 -2.53 7.38 -1.14
C PHE A 130 -2.43 8.69 -1.94
N GLY A 131 -2.87 8.67 -3.19
CA GLY A 131 -2.83 9.83 -4.09
C GLY A 131 -4.19 10.18 -4.69
N GLY A 132 -5.24 9.47 -4.28
CA GLY A 132 -6.60 9.68 -4.74
C GLY A 132 -7.43 10.55 -3.78
N PRO A 133 -8.74 10.67 -4.03
CA PRO A 133 -9.67 11.33 -3.13
C PRO A 133 -9.66 10.70 -1.74
N GLU A 134 -9.80 11.52 -0.70
CA GLU A 134 -9.93 11.04 0.67
C GLU A 134 -11.18 10.18 0.86
N GLY A 135 -11.10 9.20 1.76
CA GLY A 135 -12.24 8.40 2.22
C GLY A 135 -11.95 6.90 2.37
N ASN A 136 -11.07 6.32 1.55
CA ASN A 136 -10.87 4.86 1.56
C ASN A 136 -9.50 4.43 2.11
N GLN A 137 -8.55 5.35 2.28
CA GLN A 137 -7.23 5.07 2.81
C GLN A 137 -7.27 4.48 4.23
N HIS A 138 -8.25 4.89 5.05
CA HIS A 138 -8.44 4.35 6.38
C HIS A 138 -8.72 2.83 6.36
N ASN A 139 -9.58 2.39 5.46
CA ASN A 139 -9.93 0.98 5.34
C ASN A 139 -8.78 0.12 4.82
N ALA A 140 -7.94 0.65 3.93
CA ALA A 140 -6.72 -0.03 3.53
C ALA A 140 -5.78 -0.27 4.72
N GLY A 141 -5.62 0.72 5.59
CA GLY A 141 -4.87 0.54 6.84
C GLY A 141 -5.55 -0.43 7.83
N CYS A 142 -6.87 -0.43 7.87
CA CYS A 142 -7.64 -1.40 8.65
C CYS A 142 -7.39 -2.84 8.17
N SER A 143 -7.25 -3.07 6.86
CA SER A 143 -6.94 -4.40 6.31
C SER A 143 -5.59 -4.93 6.81
N ILE A 144 -4.58 -4.07 6.91
CA ILE A 144 -3.28 -4.43 7.48
C ILE A 144 -3.43 -4.83 8.94
N LEU A 145 -4.08 -3.99 9.74
CA LEU A 145 -4.21 -4.23 11.18
C LEU A 145 -5.08 -5.45 11.48
N GLU A 146 -6.14 -5.68 10.70
CA GLU A 146 -7.00 -6.86 10.84
C GLU A 146 -6.20 -8.16 10.64
N GLY A 147 -5.40 -8.25 9.58
CA GLY A 147 -4.52 -9.39 9.34
C GLY A 147 -3.49 -9.58 10.46
N LEU A 148 -2.88 -8.50 10.95
CA LEU A 148 -1.91 -8.56 12.05
C LEU A 148 -2.56 -8.99 13.38
N VAL A 149 -3.77 -8.51 13.69
CA VAL A 149 -4.49 -8.91 14.93
C VAL A 149 -4.86 -10.40 14.88
N GLN A 150 -5.17 -10.96 13.71
CA GLN A 150 -5.36 -12.42 13.55
C GLN A 150 -4.11 -13.22 13.90
N LYS A 151 -2.91 -12.60 13.83
CA LYS A 151 -1.64 -13.15 14.29
C LYS A 151 -1.36 -12.89 15.79
N LYS A 152 -2.38 -12.55 16.58
CA LYS A 152 -2.29 -12.26 18.03
C LYS A 152 -1.38 -11.07 18.36
N SER A 153 -1.29 -10.09 17.48
CA SER A 153 -0.59 -8.83 17.74
C SER A 153 -1.50 -7.79 18.41
N VAL A 154 -0.92 -6.67 18.82
CA VAL A 154 -1.64 -5.58 19.49
C VAL A 154 -1.57 -4.30 18.66
N PRO A 155 -2.67 -3.79 18.09
CA PRO A 155 -2.67 -2.58 17.30
C PRO A 155 -2.47 -1.33 18.18
N VAL A 156 -1.46 -0.51 17.82
CA VAL A 156 -1.10 0.71 18.55
C VAL A 156 -1.19 1.97 17.70
N GLY A 157 -1.36 1.86 16.38
CA GLY A 157 -1.46 3.02 15.51
C GLY A 157 -1.89 2.69 14.10
N LEU A 158 -2.54 3.66 13.45
CA LEU A 158 -2.86 3.69 12.04
C LEU A 158 -2.78 5.14 11.56
N GLU A 159 -2.04 5.40 10.49
CA GLU A 159 -1.94 6.73 9.90
C GLU A 159 -1.95 6.67 8.37
N SER A 160 -2.37 7.76 7.73
CA SER A 160 -2.39 7.87 6.29
C SER A 160 -1.65 9.12 5.80
N PHE A 161 -0.81 8.95 4.80
CA PHE A 161 0.01 10.02 4.25
C PHE A 161 -0.36 10.25 2.77
N MET A 162 -0.89 11.44 2.49
CA MET A 162 -1.19 11.81 1.12
C MET A 162 0.10 11.94 0.30
N SER A 163 0.07 11.43 -0.90
CA SER A 163 1.15 11.50 -1.89
C SER A 163 0.56 11.75 -3.29
N ILE A 164 1.40 12.07 -4.25
CA ILE A 164 0.97 12.10 -5.65
C ILE A 164 0.56 10.69 -6.09
N SER A 165 -0.54 10.59 -6.84
CA SER A 165 -0.99 9.32 -7.42
C SER A 165 0.04 8.77 -8.41
N SER A 166 0.24 7.46 -8.40
CA SER A 166 1.01 6.72 -9.41
C SER A 166 0.11 5.82 -10.28
N TYR A 167 -1.17 6.13 -10.34
CA TYR A 167 -2.15 5.42 -11.15
C TYR A 167 -2.13 5.94 -12.59
N SER A 168 -1.49 5.21 -13.51
CA SER A 168 -1.20 5.67 -14.87
C SER A 168 -2.44 6.01 -15.71
N LEU A 169 -3.60 5.44 -15.40
CA LEU A 169 -4.86 5.82 -16.05
C LEU A 169 -5.31 7.26 -15.73
N SER A 170 -4.78 7.88 -14.69
CA SER A 170 -5.04 9.29 -14.36
C SER A 170 -4.05 10.27 -14.99
N PHE A 171 -3.00 9.78 -15.65
CA PHE A 171 -2.00 10.62 -16.33
C PHE A 171 -2.42 10.89 -17.78
N LYS A 172 -3.47 11.64 -17.98
CA LYS A 172 -3.81 12.14 -19.32
C LYS A 172 -2.84 13.26 -19.69
N GLU A 173 -2.40 13.29 -20.94
CA GLU A 173 -1.35 14.19 -21.45
C GLU A 173 -1.55 15.67 -21.12
N ASN A 174 -2.76 16.08 -20.74
CA ASN A 174 -3.13 17.47 -20.47
C ASN A 174 -3.94 17.67 -19.19
N ASP A 175 -4.13 16.65 -18.35
CA ASP A 175 -4.92 16.79 -17.13
C ASP A 175 -4.06 16.97 -15.88
N ILE A 176 -3.55 18.18 -15.71
CA ILE A 176 -2.81 18.62 -14.51
C ILE A 176 -3.73 18.71 -13.28
N SER A 177 -5.05 18.59 -13.45
CA SER A 177 -6.04 18.91 -12.41
C SER A 177 -6.00 18.01 -11.18
N ILE A 178 -5.53 16.76 -11.32
CA ILE A 178 -5.48 15.77 -10.22
C ILE A 178 -4.28 16.02 -9.30
N THR A 179 -3.19 16.57 -9.84
CA THR A 179 -1.92 16.78 -9.11
C THR A 179 -1.75 18.17 -8.54
N THR A 180 -2.52 19.15 -9.01
CA THR A 180 -2.23 20.57 -8.78
C THR A 180 -3.30 21.33 -8.02
N LYS A 181 -4.30 20.69 -7.42
CA LYS A 181 -5.26 21.43 -6.58
C LYS A 181 -4.62 22.33 -5.52
N GLN A 182 -3.30 22.18 -5.28
CA GLN A 182 -2.56 22.98 -4.29
C GLN A 182 -1.15 23.41 -4.76
N ASN A 183 -0.76 23.26 -6.03
CA ASN A 183 0.61 23.53 -6.52
C ASN A 183 1.73 22.85 -5.70
N THR A 184 1.43 21.82 -4.94
CA THR A 184 2.37 21.15 -4.06
C THR A 184 2.45 19.68 -4.40
N ILE A 185 3.66 19.21 -4.66
CA ILE A 185 3.90 17.77 -4.92
C ILE A 185 4.08 17.08 -3.59
N LEU A 186 3.20 16.11 -3.32
CA LEU A 186 3.28 15.30 -2.11
C LEU A 186 4.01 13.97 -2.38
N PRO A 187 4.74 13.43 -1.41
CA PRO A 187 4.94 13.96 -0.04
C PRO A 187 5.88 15.16 0.01
N ASP A 188 5.55 16.13 0.85
CA ASP A 188 6.33 17.33 1.14
C ASP A 188 6.93 17.31 2.57
N GLN A 189 7.56 18.39 3.01
CA GLN A 189 8.15 18.50 4.35
C GLN A 189 7.09 18.38 5.46
N ASN A 190 5.86 18.84 5.22
CA ASN A 190 4.76 18.71 6.19
C ASN A 190 4.32 17.25 6.31
N THR A 191 4.26 16.52 5.19
CA THR A 191 4.01 15.08 5.20
C THR A 191 5.08 14.35 6.03
N TYR A 192 6.36 14.64 5.80
CA TYR A 192 7.45 14.02 6.57
C TYR A 192 7.44 14.42 8.04
N LYS A 193 7.01 15.63 8.37
CA LYS A 193 6.77 16.05 9.76
C LYS A 193 5.72 15.14 10.43
N LYS A 194 4.58 14.92 9.77
CA LYS A 194 3.54 14.00 10.27
C LYS A 194 4.06 12.57 10.46
N VAL A 195 4.92 12.07 9.55
CA VAL A 195 5.55 10.75 9.71
C VAL A 195 6.39 10.67 10.98
N ARG A 196 7.18 11.73 11.31
CA ARG A 196 7.97 11.78 12.55
C ARG A 196 7.09 11.85 13.80
N GLU A 197 6.02 12.64 13.74
CA GLU A 197 5.04 12.74 14.82
C GLU A 197 4.36 11.39 15.07
N TYR A 198 4.03 10.68 13.98
CA TYR A 198 3.45 9.34 14.06
C TYR A 198 4.41 8.32 14.71
N ALA A 199 5.71 8.36 14.39
CA ALA A 199 6.70 7.53 15.08
C ALA A 199 6.71 7.80 16.59
N GLY A 200 6.64 9.07 17.01
CA GLY A 200 6.53 9.45 18.43
C GLY A 200 5.24 8.97 19.09
N PHE A 201 4.13 9.06 18.37
CA PHE A 201 2.83 8.57 18.81
C PHE A 201 2.86 7.07 19.09
N ILE A 202 3.36 6.24 18.16
CA ILE A 202 3.47 4.79 18.33
C ILE A 202 4.24 4.44 19.59
N LEU A 203 5.40 5.04 19.80
CA LEU A 203 6.22 4.79 21.00
C LEU A 203 5.48 5.15 22.29
N SER A 204 4.82 6.32 22.29
CA SER A 204 4.03 6.75 23.46
C SER A 204 2.88 5.79 23.79
N GLN A 205 2.23 5.18 22.77
CA GLN A 205 1.20 4.17 23.01
C GLN A 205 1.78 2.92 23.67
N VAL A 206 2.93 2.43 23.19
CA VAL A 206 3.58 1.24 23.75
C VAL A 206 4.08 1.50 25.16
N GLU A 207 4.73 2.64 25.42
CA GLU A 207 5.21 3.04 26.75
C GLU A 207 4.06 3.10 27.79
N LYS A 208 2.90 3.59 27.38
CA LYS A 208 1.71 3.66 28.23
C LYS A 208 0.96 2.35 28.37
N GLY A 209 1.33 1.31 27.61
CA GLY A 209 0.53 0.10 27.51
C GLY A 209 -0.87 0.32 26.91
N SER A 210 -1.01 1.38 26.11
CA SER A 210 -2.30 1.77 25.50
C SER A 210 -2.48 1.11 24.14
N THR A 211 -3.67 0.59 23.89
CA THR A 211 -4.06 -0.02 22.61
C THR A 211 -4.99 0.91 21.86
N SER A 212 -5.00 0.80 20.55
CA SER A 212 -5.93 1.53 19.68
C SER A 212 -7.00 0.58 19.14
N LYS A 213 -8.21 1.13 18.95
CA LYS A 213 -9.32 0.42 18.32
C LYS A 213 -9.65 1.10 17.01
N PHE A 214 -9.83 0.30 15.98
CA PHE A 214 -10.14 0.80 14.65
C PHE A 214 -11.43 0.16 14.13
N LYS A 215 -12.21 0.91 13.36
CA LYS A 215 -13.40 0.42 12.68
C LYS A 215 -13.29 0.79 11.21
N ARG A 216 -13.63 -0.16 10.34
CA ARG A 216 -13.84 0.15 8.94
C ARG A 216 -15.00 1.14 8.80
N THR A 217 -14.91 2.03 7.83
CA THR A 217 -15.99 2.92 7.46
C THR A 217 -16.65 2.39 6.20
N LEU A 218 -17.98 2.23 6.19
CA LEU A 218 -18.72 1.94 4.97
C LEU A 218 -18.92 3.23 4.19
N THR A 219 -18.30 3.33 3.04
CA THR A 219 -18.56 4.41 2.09
C THR A 219 -19.33 3.87 0.89
N LEU A 220 -20.17 4.70 0.27
CA LEU A 220 -20.84 4.34 -0.99
C LEU A 220 -19.82 3.97 -2.08
N ARG A 221 -18.63 4.50 -1.98
CA ARG A 221 -17.50 4.22 -2.89
C ARG A 221 -16.96 2.81 -2.68
N GLU A 222 -16.84 2.32 -1.45
CA GLU A 222 -16.50 0.93 -1.15
C GLU A 222 -17.55 -0.05 -1.67
N PHE A 223 -18.82 0.31 -1.59
CA PHE A 223 -19.85 -0.51 -2.17
C PHE A 223 -19.66 -0.69 -3.68
N SER A 224 -19.22 0.35 -4.39
CA SER A 224 -18.87 0.24 -5.82
C SER A 224 -17.63 -0.62 -6.07
N THR A 225 -16.71 -0.76 -5.10
CA THR A 225 -15.49 -1.58 -5.23
C THR A 225 -15.74 -3.08 -5.08
N TYR A 226 -16.84 -3.48 -4.47
CA TYR A 226 -17.27 -4.88 -4.46
C TYR A 226 -17.56 -5.42 -5.88
N PHE A 227 -17.82 -4.55 -6.85
CA PHE A 227 -17.95 -4.91 -8.26
C PHE A 227 -16.63 -4.97 -9.01
N GLY A 228 -15.48 -4.98 -8.30
CA GLY A 228 -14.17 -5.26 -8.86
C GLY A 228 -13.55 -4.14 -9.67
N PRO A 229 -13.07 -3.04 -9.05
CA PRO A 229 -12.38 -1.96 -9.78
C PRO A 229 -11.13 -2.48 -10.50
N GLU A 230 -10.46 -3.51 -10.00
CA GLU A 230 -9.39 -4.21 -10.70
C GLU A 230 -9.91 -4.86 -11.99
N TRP A 231 -11.05 -5.55 -11.93
CA TRP A 231 -11.66 -6.17 -13.09
C TRP A 231 -12.03 -5.15 -14.17
N TRP A 232 -12.64 -4.02 -13.78
CA TRP A 232 -12.93 -2.92 -14.70
C TRP A 232 -11.65 -2.34 -15.31
N THR A 233 -10.59 -2.18 -14.51
CA THR A 233 -9.30 -1.71 -15.00
C THR A 233 -8.70 -2.70 -16.00
N LYS A 234 -8.80 -4.01 -15.74
CA LYS A 234 -8.37 -5.06 -16.68
C LYS A 234 -9.12 -5.02 -18.01
N LEU A 235 -10.39 -4.64 -18.01
CA LEU A 235 -11.16 -4.45 -19.25
C LEU A 235 -10.81 -3.18 -20.02
N THR A 236 -10.18 -2.22 -19.39
CA THR A 236 -9.86 -0.91 -20.01
C THR A 236 -8.40 -0.78 -20.39
N VAL A 237 -7.54 -1.71 -20.01
CA VAL A 237 -6.11 -1.70 -20.34
C VAL A 237 -5.81 -2.80 -21.34
N ASP A 238 -5.29 -2.39 -22.48
CA ASP A 238 -4.93 -3.24 -23.60
C ASP A 238 -3.43 -3.13 -23.92
N ASN A 239 -2.95 -3.99 -24.84
CA ASN A 239 -1.60 -3.94 -25.41
C ASN A 239 -0.47 -3.88 -24.38
N HIS A 240 -0.64 -4.59 -23.24
CA HIS A 240 0.37 -4.63 -22.19
C HIS A 240 1.48 -5.61 -22.56
N HIS A 241 2.63 -5.07 -23.00
CA HIS A 241 3.82 -5.84 -23.37
C HIS A 241 5.08 -5.01 -23.20
N ILE A 242 6.24 -5.61 -23.41
CA ILE A 242 7.54 -4.93 -23.42
C ILE A 242 7.95 -4.65 -24.87
N ILE A 243 8.30 -3.41 -25.17
CA ILE A 243 8.82 -3.00 -26.48
C ILE A 243 10.30 -3.40 -26.53
N GLU A 244 10.62 -4.48 -27.26
CA GLU A 244 11.96 -5.06 -27.35
C GLU A 244 13.00 -4.02 -27.73
N GLN A 245 12.72 -3.19 -28.77
CA GLN A 245 13.66 -2.18 -29.30
C GLN A 245 14.05 -1.11 -28.27
N ASN A 246 13.22 -0.89 -27.25
CA ASN A 246 13.47 0.09 -26.20
C ASN A 246 14.02 -0.55 -24.94
N CYS A 247 13.94 -1.87 -24.82
CA CYS A 247 14.35 -2.57 -23.60
C CYS A 247 15.87 -2.77 -23.53
N VAL A 248 16.48 -2.32 -22.43
CA VAL A 248 17.91 -2.50 -22.18
C VAL A 248 18.20 -3.63 -21.21
N GLY A 249 17.21 -4.45 -20.83
CA GLY A 249 17.38 -5.58 -19.93
C GLY A 249 17.71 -5.21 -18.48
N CYS A 250 17.35 -4.03 -18.01
CA CYS A 250 17.68 -3.57 -16.64
C CYS A 250 16.88 -4.24 -15.52
N GLU A 251 15.87 -5.05 -15.84
CA GLU A 251 14.98 -5.80 -14.92
C GLU A 251 14.20 -4.94 -13.92
N ALA A 252 14.17 -3.62 -14.05
CA ALA A 252 13.44 -2.77 -13.10
C ALA A 252 11.94 -3.12 -13.02
N CYS A 253 11.32 -3.45 -14.15
CA CYS A 253 9.92 -3.88 -14.23
C CYS A 253 9.71 -5.25 -13.57
N VAL A 254 10.61 -6.20 -13.74
CA VAL A 254 10.57 -7.55 -13.11
C VAL A 254 10.68 -7.41 -11.60
N LYS A 255 11.71 -6.73 -11.10
CA LYS A 255 11.96 -6.51 -9.67
C LYS A 255 10.82 -5.76 -8.95
N LYS A 256 10.07 -4.95 -9.69
CA LYS A 256 8.91 -4.21 -9.14
C LYS A 256 7.57 -4.91 -9.34
N CYS A 257 7.53 -6.03 -10.05
CA CYS A 257 6.30 -6.80 -10.24
C CYS A 257 5.99 -7.63 -8.97
N PRO A 258 4.83 -7.44 -8.33
CA PRO A 258 4.48 -8.21 -7.14
C PRO A 258 3.93 -9.61 -7.45
N THR A 259 3.69 -9.91 -8.72
CA THR A 259 3.05 -11.16 -9.17
C THR A 259 3.87 -11.91 -10.22
N ASP A 260 5.14 -11.53 -10.41
CA ASP A 260 6.07 -12.15 -11.36
C ASP A 260 5.50 -12.33 -12.77
N SER A 261 4.67 -11.34 -13.19
CA SER A 261 3.92 -11.40 -14.45
C SER A 261 4.74 -10.97 -15.68
N ILE A 262 6.01 -10.61 -15.52
CA ILE A 262 6.84 -10.05 -16.59
C ILE A 262 7.92 -11.05 -17.00
N ASP A 263 7.96 -11.35 -18.28
CA ASP A 263 8.97 -12.17 -18.92
C ASP A 263 9.76 -11.31 -19.92
N LEU A 264 11.04 -11.11 -19.67
CA LEU A 264 11.94 -10.37 -20.57
C LEU A 264 12.53 -11.21 -21.69
N ASP A 265 12.50 -12.53 -21.58
CA ASP A 265 12.98 -13.42 -22.66
C ASP A 265 12.01 -13.41 -23.84
N SER A 266 10.72 -13.32 -23.56
CA SER A 266 9.66 -13.22 -24.57
C SER A 266 9.08 -11.81 -24.72
N PHE A 267 9.60 -10.81 -23.99
CA PHE A 267 9.10 -9.42 -23.96
C PHE A 267 7.58 -9.33 -23.68
N SER A 268 7.06 -10.26 -22.93
CA SER A 268 5.63 -10.41 -22.68
C SER A 268 5.23 -10.14 -21.24
N VAL A 269 3.94 -9.95 -21.04
CA VAL A 269 3.32 -9.80 -19.72
C VAL A 269 2.15 -10.79 -19.61
N ASN A 270 2.19 -11.61 -18.57
CA ASN A 270 1.06 -12.48 -18.25
C ASN A 270 -0.08 -11.64 -17.63
N THR A 271 -1.09 -11.32 -18.45
CA THR A 271 -2.23 -10.49 -18.06
C THR A 271 -3.16 -11.17 -17.05
N ASP A 272 -3.15 -12.50 -16.96
CA ASP A 272 -3.99 -13.24 -16.01
C ASP A 272 -3.49 -13.07 -14.58
N SER A 273 -2.16 -13.13 -14.38
CA SER A 273 -1.54 -12.92 -13.06
C SER A 273 -1.29 -11.43 -12.75
N CYS A 274 -1.29 -10.56 -13.76
CA CYS A 274 -1.07 -9.13 -13.58
C CYS A 274 -2.21 -8.47 -12.80
N VAL A 275 -1.88 -7.76 -11.74
CA VAL A 275 -2.83 -7.01 -10.88
C VAL A 275 -2.96 -5.54 -11.28
N LEU A 276 -2.44 -5.14 -12.42
CA LEU A 276 -2.45 -3.76 -12.95
C LEU A 276 -2.03 -2.70 -11.92
N CYS A 277 -0.97 -2.99 -11.17
CA CYS A 277 -0.38 -2.03 -10.23
C CYS A 277 0.39 -0.91 -10.92
N PHE A 278 0.61 -1.00 -12.24
CA PHE A 278 1.43 -0.07 -13.05
C PHE A 278 2.91 0.01 -12.62
N GLY A 279 3.40 -0.92 -11.81
CA GLY A 279 4.80 -0.93 -11.35
C GLY A 279 5.81 -0.97 -12.48
N CYS A 280 5.54 -1.76 -13.51
CA CYS A 280 6.39 -1.93 -14.68
C CYS A 280 6.54 -0.61 -15.46
N ILE A 281 5.44 0.00 -15.88
CA ILE A 281 5.45 1.25 -16.66
C ILE A 281 5.96 2.43 -15.82
N ASN A 282 5.64 2.47 -14.52
CA ASN A 282 6.05 3.55 -13.62
C ASN A 282 7.57 3.57 -13.34
N ASN A 283 8.25 2.43 -13.41
CA ASN A 283 9.68 2.32 -13.11
C ASN A 283 10.55 2.13 -14.36
N CYS A 284 9.96 2.09 -15.56
CA CYS A 284 10.71 1.98 -16.79
C CYS A 284 11.26 3.34 -17.24
N GLN A 285 12.55 3.58 -17.04
CA GLN A 285 13.21 4.82 -17.49
C GLN A 285 13.40 4.90 -19.01
N TYR A 286 13.29 3.76 -19.70
CA TYR A 286 13.48 3.65 -21.15
C TYR A 286 12.17 3.62 -21.92
N GLN A 287 11.03 3.81 -21.23
CA GLN A 287 9.69 3.79 -21.85
C GLN A 287 9.44 2.53 -22.69
N ALA A 288 10.04 1.41 -22.26
CA ALA A 288 9.95 0.12 -22.94
C ALA A 288 8.67 -0.67 -22.56
N VAL A 289 7.88 -0.22 -21.59
CA VAL A 289 6.60 -0.86 -21.26
C VAL A 289 5.49 -0.17 -22.03
N ASN A 290 4.80 -0.93 -22.88
CA ASN A 290 3.60 -0.46 -23.56
C ASN A 290 2.37 -0.88 -22.77
N MET A 291 1.47 0.04 -22.58
CA MET A 291 0.10 -0.16 -22.08
C MET A 291 -0.79 0.87 -22.74
N GLU A 292 -1.99 0.49 -23.10
CA GLU A 292 -2.96 1.38 -23.74
C GLU A 292 -4.29 1.34 -22.99
N SER A 293 -5.05 2.42 -23.08
CA SER A 293 -6.43 2.47 -22.62
C SER A 293 -7.25 3.29 -23.60
N ASN A 294 -8.32 2.70 -24.15
CA ASN A 294 -9.16 3.32 -25.17
C ASN A 294 -8.33 3.87 -26.35
N ASN A 295 -7.42 3.06 -26.88
CA ASN A 295 -6.49 3.40 -27.96
C ASN A 295 -5.55 4.59 -27.64
N THR A 296 -5.38 4.92 -26.38
CA THR A 296 -4.43 5.95 -25.93
C THR A 296 -3.30 5.31 -25.16
N LYS A 297 -2.06 5.59 -25.54
CA LYS A 297 -0.87 5.10 -24.83
C LYS A 297 -0.83 5.69 -23.43
N LEU A 298 -0.64 4.82 -22.45
CA LEU A 298 -0.41 5.24 -21.06
C LEU A 298 1.05 5.66 -20.88
N ILE A 299 1.26 6.59 -19.98
CA ILE A 299 2.59 7.02 -19.55
C ILE A 299 2.86 6.57 -18.10
N GLY A 300 4.11 6.28 -17.78
CA GLY A 300 4.52 5.92 -16.44
C GLY A 300 4.65 7.15 -15.54
N PHE A 301 4.68 6.89 -14.23
CA PHE A 301 4.78 7.93 -13.20
C PHE A 301 6.03 8.81 -13.34
N HIS A 302 7.20 8.21 -13.59
CA HIS A 302 8.43 8.98 -13.76
C HIS A 302 8.41 9.83 -15.02
N GLU A 303 7.90 9.30 -16.13
CA GLU A 303 7.72 10.03 -17.37
C GLU A 303 6.74 11.22 -17.18
N TYR A 304 5.65 10.99 -16.45
CA TYR A 304 4.69 12.04 -16.12
C TYR A 304 5.33 13.16 -15.27
N MET A 305 6.14 12.79 -14.27
CA MET A 305 6.85 13.73 -13.42
C MET A 305 7.85 14.58 -14.22
N GLU A 306 8.59 13.95 -15.13
CA GLU A 306 9.58 14.60 -15.98
C GLU A 306 8.93 15.58 -16.97
N LYS A 307 7.90 15.13 -17.70
CA LYS A 307 7.15 15.96 -18.67
C LYS A 307 6.55 17.21 -18.04
N ASN A 308 6.20 17.14 -16.75
CA ASN A 308 5.59 18.26 -16.04
C ASN A 308 6.60 19.04 -15.15
N ASN A 309 7.89 18.74 -15.23
CA ASN A 309 8.93 19.35 -14.38
C ASN A 309 8.67 19.19 -12.87
N PHE A 310 8.02 18.13 -12.46
CA PHE A 310 7.73 17.87 -11.07
C PHE A 310 8.94 17.25 -10.36
N LYS A 311 9.30 17.78 -9.21
CA LYS A 311 10.41 17.27 -8.40
C LYS A 311 9.94 16.98 -6.98
N PHE A 312 10.27 15.79 -6.48
CA PHE A 312 10.03 15.48 -5.08
C PHE A 312 10.94 16.28 -4.16
N VAL A 313 10.36 16.73 -3.06
CA VAL A 313 11.13 17.23 -1.93
C VAL A 313 11.63 16.03 -1.14
N LEU A 314 12.95 15.81 -1.09
CA LEU A 314 13.52 14.77 -0.27
C LEU A 314 13.48 15.14 1.22
N PRO A 315 13.11 14.21 2.11
CA PRO A 315 13.22 14.43 3.55
C PRO A 315 14.69 14.55 3.97
N ASN A 316 14.94 15.29 5.03
CA ASN A 316 16.32 15.53 5.50
C ASN A 316 17.06 14.24 5.85
N GLU A 317 16.36 13.21 6.29
CA GLU A 317 16.90 11.89 6.60
C GLU A 317 17.45 11.14 5.37
N LEU A 318 17.06 11.53 4.18
CA LEU A 318 17.44 10.89 2.90
C LEU A 318 18.31 11.79 2.01
N LYS A 319 18.69 12.95 2.52
CA LYS A 319 19.70 13.80 1.85
C LYS A 319 21.07 13.26 2.23
N THR A 320 21.76 12.67 1.28
CA THR A 320 23.17 12.27 1.36
C THR A 320 24.07 13.44 1.02
#